data_425bd1f0adc2071e765ac80eb527f539
#
_entry.id   425bd1f0adc2071e765ac80eb527f539
#
_cell.length_a   1.000
_cell.length_b   1.000
_cell.length_c   1.000
_cell.angle_alpha   90.00
_cell.angle_beta   90.00
_cell.angle_gamma   90.00
#
_symmetry.space_group_name_H-M   'P 1'
#
loop_
_entity.id
_entity.type
_entity.pdbx_description
1 polymer ?
#
loop_
_entity_poly.entity_id
_entity_poly.type
_entity_poly.pdbx_seq_one_letter_code
_entity_poly.pdbx_strand_id
1 'polypeptide(L)'
;MKAFLDTSVLVAAFYDEHQHHEPSFALFEHQKKSTACTAAHCFAEVYSVVTGMAGKNRASPDEALLFLRDIRERLTMITLDENEYFKALEEAASAGISGGTAYDLIIAHCALKAKAQTIYSWNVKHFNRLGENVASRLRQP
;
A
#
# COMPACT_ATOMS: atom_id res chain seq x y z
N MET A 1 10.65 -4.14 -10.42
CA MET A 1 9.27 -3.62 -10.50
C MET A 1 9.28 -2.13 -10.80
N LYS A 2 8.38 -1.67 -11.66
CA LYS A 2 8.25 -0.24 -11.95
C LYS A 2 7.49 0.48 -10.85
N ALA A 3 6.39 -0.07 -10.38
CA ALA A 3 5.48 0.60 -9.47
C ALA A 3 5.14 -0.26 -8.25
N PHE A 4 5.07 0.39 -7.11
CA PHE A 4 4.47 -0.14 -5.89
C PHE A 4 3.30 0.78 -5.52
N LEU A 5 2.14 0.20 -5.27
CA LEU A 5 0.94 0.92 -4.85
C LEU A 5 0.65 0.63 -3.38
N ASP A 6 0.57 1.66 -2.55
CA ASP A 6 0.24 1.46 -1.14
C ASP A 6 -1.28 1.44 -0.91
N THR A 7 -1.68 1.18 0.32
CA THR A 7 -3.09 1.08 0.72
C THR A 7 -3.89 2.33 0.36
N SER A 8 -3.32 3.53 0.53
CA SER A 8 -4.06 4.78 0.28
C SER A 8 -4.48 4.92 -1.19
N VAL A 9 -3.64 4.46 -2.10
CA VAL A 9 -3.93 4.46 -3.54
C VAL A 9 -5.01 3.43 -3.86
N LEU A 10 -4.92 2.23 -3.29
CA LEU A 10 -5.88 1.16 -3.53
C LEU A 10 -7.27 1.53 -2.99
N VAL A 11 -7.35 2.11 -1.80
CA VAL A 11 -8.61 2.58 -1.22
C VAL A 11 -9.22 3.69 -2.09
N ALA A 12 -8.43 4.65 -2.54
CA ALA A 12 -8.91 5.72 -3.40
C ALA A 12 -9.39 5.17 -4.76
N ALA A 13 -8.74 4.14 -5.29
CA ALA A 13 -9.18 3.48 -6.51
C ALA A 13 -10.51 2.74 -6.36
N PHE A 14 -10.83 2.29 -5.14
CA PHE A 14 -12.08 1.58 -4.85
C PHE A 14 -13.29 2.51 -4.78
N TYR A 15 -13.16 3.69 -4.17
CA TYR A 15 -14.29 4.60 -3.94
C TYR A 15 -14.40 5.68 -5.02
N ASP A 16 -15.46 5.65 -5.82
CA ASP A 16 -15.75 6.64 -6.86
C ASP A 16 -15.82 8.08 -6.31
N GLU A 17 -16.32 8.23 -5.10
CA GLU A 17 -16.50 9.55 -4.46
C GLU A 17 -15.25 10.05 -3.74
N HIS A 18 -14.17 9.25 -3.68
CA HIS A 18 -12.93 9.64 -3.05
C HIS A 18 -12.30 10.81 -3.82
N GLN A 19 -11.79 11.83 -3.09
CA GLN A 19 -11.18 13.01 -3.71
C GLN A 19 -10.02 12.69 -4.65
N HIS A 20 -9.34 11.56 -4.43
CA HIS A 20 -8.21 11.09 -5.25
C HIS A 20 -8.56 9.89 -6.13
N HIS A 21 -9.86 9.64 -6.35
CA HIS A 21 -10.29 8.47 -7.09
C HIS A 21 -9.76 8.43 -8.52
N GLU A 22 -9.95 9.49 -9.28
CA GLU A 22 -9.62 9.49 -10.71
C GLU A 22 -8.15 9.15 -11.00
N PRO A 23 -7.16 9.82 -10.40
CA PRO A 23 -5.77 9.48 -10.67
C PRO A 23 -5.38 8.10 -10.10
N SER A 24 -5.95 7.69 -8.97
CA SER A 24 -5.68 6.39 -8.36
C SER A 24 -6.24 5.26 -9.21
N PHE A 25 -7.48 5.40 -9.68
CA PHE A 25 -8.11 4.40 -10.54
C PHE A 25 -7.39 4.30 -11.89
N ALA A 26 -7.07 5.43 -12.51
CA ALA A 26 -6.34 5.46 -13.78
C ALA A 26 -4.98 4.77 -13.64
N LEU A 27 -4.28 5.00 -12.54
CA LEU A 27 -3.01 4.31 -12.25
C LEU A 27 -3.24 2.80 -12.10
N PHE A 28 -4.21 2.41 -11.27
CA PHE A 28 -4.48 1.01 -10.92
C PHE A 28 -4.90 0.17 -12.12
N GLU A 29 -5.85 0.67 -12.93
CA GLU A 29 -6.42 -0.10 -14.04
C GLU A 29 -5.41 -0.48 -15.12
N HIS A 30 -4.32 0.25 -15.24
CA HIS A 30 -3.27 0.01 -16.23
C HIS A 30 -2.16 -0.91 -15.73
N GLN A 31 -2.22 -1.36 -14.47
CA GLN A 31 -1.14 -2.17 -13.90
C GLN A 31 -1.22 -3.64 -14.32
N LYS A 32 -0.06 -4.27 -14.29
CA LYS A 32 0.13 -5.70 -14.57
C LYS A 32 1.10 -6.28 -13.55
N LYS A 33 0.92 -7.55 -13.21
CA LYS A 33 1.81 -8.27 -12.27
C LYS A 33 3.28 -8.19 -12.64
N SER A 34 3.58 -8.13 -13.93
CA SER A 34 4.97 -8.06 -14.40
C SER A 34 5.66 -6.72 -14.11
N THR A 35 4.89 -5.67 -13.84
CA THR A 35 5.44 -4.32 -13.69
C THR A 35 5.06 -3.64 -12.38
N ALA A 36 4.06 -4.14 -11.68
CA ALA A 36 3.53 -3.49 -10.48
C ALA A 36 3.28 -4.47 -9.35
N CYS A 37 3.41 -3.98 -8.13
CA CYS A 37 3.25 -4.76 -6.92
C CYS A 37 2.61 -3.94 -5.79
N THR A 38 2.22 -4.64 -4.75
CA THR A 38 1.82 -4.08 -3.47
C THR A 38 2.25 -5.03 -2.35
N ALA A 39 2.13 -4.62 -1.10
CA ALA A 39 2.41 -5.51 0.03
C ALA A 39 1.19 -6.37 0.35
N ALA A 40 1.42 -7.62 0.75
CA ALA A 40 0.33 -8.46 1.28
C ALA A 40 -0.34 -7.80 2.49
N HIS A 41 0.41 -7.05 3.29
CA HIS A 41 -0.14 -6.27 4.39
C HIS A 41 -1.19 -5.26 3.91
N CYS A 42 -1.03 -4.70 2.71
CA CYS A 42 -2.02 -3.79 2.13
C CYS A 42 -3.37 -4.47 1.88
N PHE A 43 -3.41 -5.78 1.63
CA PHE A 43 -4.67 -6.52 1.57
C PHE A 43 -5.46 -6.39 2.86
N ALA A 44 -4.80 -6.63 4.00
CA ALA A 44 -5.46 -6.55 5.30
C ALA A 44 -5.94 -5.13 5.57
N GLU A 45 -5.14 -4.15 5.26
CA GLU A 45 -5.51 -2.74 5.45
C GLU A 45 -6.66 -2.32 4.55
N VAL A 46 -6.64 -2.68 3.28
CA VAL A 46 -7.76 -2.37 2.36
C VAL A 46 -9.04 -2.98 2.88
N TYR A 47 -9.02 -4.27 3.22
CA TYR A 47 -10.20 -4.95 3.77
C TYR A 47 -10.72 -4.24 5.03
N SER A 48 -9.83 -3.94 5.97
CA SER A 48 -10.18 -3.27 7.22
C SER A 48 -10.79 -1.88 6.97
N VAL A 49 -10.19 -1.09 6.10
CA VAL A 49 -10.67 0.27 5.81
C VAL A 49 -12.03 0.24 5.12
N VAL A 50 -12.19 -0.54 4.04
CA VAL A 50 -13.44 -0.49 3.26
C VAL A 50 -14.62 -1.12 4.00
N THR A 51 -14.39 -2.16 4.80
CA THR A 51 -15.46 -2.78 5.61
C THR A 51 -15.74 -2.04 6.92
N GLY A 52 -14.80 -1.18 7.34
CA GLY A 52 -14.92 -0.38 8.57
C GLY A 52 -15.42 1.05 8.36
N MET A 53 -15.66 1.46 7.11
CA MET A 53 -16.18 2.80 6.82
C MET A 53 -17.56 3.02 7.43
N ALA A 54 -17.83 4.27 7.83
CA ALA A 54 -19.14 4.63 8.38
C ALA A 54 -20.18 4.83 7.26
N GLY A 55 -21.44 4.54 7.58
CA GLY A 55 -22.58 4.85 6.71
C GLY A 55 -22.62 4.07 5.40
N LYS A 56 -23.13 4.74 4.37
CA LYS A 56 -23.38 4.14 3.04
C LYS A 56 -22.12 3.76 2.28
N ASN A 57 -20.96 4.29 2.69
CA ASN A 57 -19.68 4.00 2.03
C ASN A 57 -19.06 2.69 2.53
N ARG A 58 -19.64 2.08 3.54
CA ARG A 58 -19.14 0.80 4.07
C ARG A 58 -19.37 -0.30 3.04
N ALA A 59 -18.29 -0.95 2.62
CA ALA A 59 -18.39 -2.13 1.77
C ALA A 59 -18.80 -3.35 2.59
N SER A 60 -19.59 -4.25 1.98
CA SER A 60 -19.80 -5.56 2.57
C SER A 60 -18.49 -6.38 2.50
N PRO A 61 -18.34 -7.42 3.35
CA PRO A 61 -17.20 -8.34 3.22
C PRO A 61 -17.05 -8.93 1.82
N ASP A 62 -18.16 -9.29 1.16
CA ASP A 62 -18.14 -9.85 -0.19
C ASP A 62 -17.67 -8.83 -1.24
N GLU A 63 -18.12 -7.58 -1.15
CA GLU A 63 -17.66 -6.51 -2.02
C GLU A 63 -16.16 -6.25 -1.83
N ALA A 64 -15.70 -6.22 -0.58
CA ALA A 64 -14.28 -6.07 -0.28
C ALA A 64 -13.46 -7.20 -0.89
N LEU A 65 -13.95 -8.44 -0.77
CA LEU A 65 -13.24 -9.61 -1.31
C LEU A 65 -13.15 -9.57 -2.84
N LEU A 66 -14.19 -9.10 -3.52
CA LEU A 66 -14.14 -8.91 -4.98
C LEU A 66 -13.04 -7.94 -5.38
N PHE A 67 -12.91 -6.84 -4.65
CA PHE A 67 -11.83 -5.88 -4.92
C PHE A 67 -10.45 -6.48 -4.64
N LEU A 68 -10.30 -7.24 -3.57
CA LEU A 68 -9.03 -7.91 -3.28
C LEU A 68 -8.64 -8.90 -4.38
N ARG A 69 -9.60 -9.59 -4.98
CA ARG A 69 -9.36 -10.46 -6.13
C ARG A 69 -8.84 -9.66 -7.34
N ASP A 70 -9.44 -8.50 -7.61
CA ASP A 70 -8.99 -7.62 -8.68
C ASP A 70 -7.55 -7.13 -8.44
N ILE A 71 -7.24 -6.77 -7.20
CA ILE A 71 -5.86 -6.41 -6.82
C ILE A 71 -4.91 -7.58 -7.10
N ARG A 72 -5.28 -8.80 -6.73
CA ARG A 72 -4.45 -10.01 -6.97
C ARG A 72 -4.20 -10.28 -8.44
N GLU A 73 -5.15 -9.95 -9.29
CA GLU A 73 -5.01 -10.16 -10.72
C GLU A 73 -4.05 -9.17 -11.36
N ARG A 74 -4.01 -7.94 -10.84
CA ARG A 74 -3.24 -6.84 -11.43
C ARG A 74 -1.87 -6.62 -10.82
N LEU A 75 -1.69 -6.99 -9.54
CA LEU A 75 -0.47 -6.67 -8.80
C LEU A 75 0.20 -7.93 -8.24
N THR A 76 1.51 -7.94 -8.25
CA THR A 76 2.28 -8.95 -7.53
C THR A 76 2.26 -8.63 -6.04
N MET A 77 1.98 -9.66 -5.22
CA MET A 77 1.97 -9.53 -3.77
C MET A 77 3.35 -9.75 -3.19
N ILE A 78 3.83 -8.77 -2.43
CA ILE A 78 5.14 -8.83 -1.76
C ILE A 78 4.90 -9.11 -0.28
N THR A 79 5.62 -10.10 0.25
CA THR A 79 5.60 -10.43 1.67
C THR A 79 7.01 -10.36 2.25
N LEU A 80 7.10 -10.09 3.54
CA LEU A 80 8.33 -10.21 4.31
C LEU A 80 8.33 -11.58 5.01
N ASP A 81 9.48 -12.22 5.11
CA ASP A 81 9.64 -13.39 5.95
C ASP A 81 9.85 -12.97 7.42
N GLU A 82 9.98 -13.95 8.32
CA GLU A 82 10.16 -13.71 9.75
C GLU A 82 11.35 -12.79 10.03
N ASN A 83 12.49 -13.07 9.43
CA ASN A 83 13.71 -12.29 9.64
C ASN A 83 13.59 -10.87 9.11
N GLU A 84 12.97 -10.72 7.95
CA GLU A 84 12.73 -9.40 7.35
C GLU A 84 11.77 -8.56 8.21
N TYR A 85 10.72 -9.17 8.75
CA TYR A 85 9.82 -8.50 9.70
C TYR A 85 10.58 -8.04 10.95
N PHE A 86 11.36 -8.93 11.54
CA PHE A 86 12.10 -8.61 12.77
C PHE A 86 13.09 -7.47 12.52
N LYS A 87 13.80 -7.52 11.40
CA LYS A 87 14.76 -6.48 11.02
C LYS A 87 14.07 -5.12 10.82
N ALA A 88 12.90 -5.09 10.19
CA ALA A 88 12.12 -3.87 10.03
C ALA A 88 11.71 -3.28 11.38
N LEU A 89 11.32 -4.13 12.34
CA LEU A 89 10.92 -3.69 13.68
C LEU A 89 12.13 -3.24 14.52
N GLU A 90 13.30 -3.85 14.34
CA GLU A 90 14.55 -3.35 14.94
C GLU A 90 14.87 -1.94 14.42
N GLU A 91 14.70 -1.71 13.13
CA GLU A 91 14.88 -0.39 12.52
C GLU A 91 13.87 0.62 13.08
N ALA A 92 12.60 0.22 13.23
CA ALA A 92 11.56 1.06 13.83
C ALA A 92 11.97 1.48 15.26
N ALA A 93 12.41 0.54 16.07
CA ALA A 93 12.84 0.81 17.45
C ALA A 93 14.03 1.78 17.48
N SER A 94 15.03 1.58 16.61
CA SER A 94 16.20 2.46 16.52
C SER A 94 15.85 3.87 16.08
N ALA A 95 14.85 4.02 15.22
CA ALA A 95 14.41 5.31 14.70
C ALA A 95 13.33 5.99 15.58
N GLY A 96 12.93 5.36 16.70
CA GLY A 96 11.87 5.89 17.58
C GLY A 96 10.48 5.84 16.94
N ILE A 97 10.26 4.97 15.97
CA ILE A 97 8.96 4.77 15.33
C ILE A 97 8.08 3.90 16.23
N SER A 98 6.87 4.36 16.52
CA SER A 98 5.93 3.65 17.37
C SER A 98 4.52 3.68 16.79
N GLY A 99 3.66 2.77 17.29
CA GLY A 99 2.27 2.70 16.88
C GLY A 99 2.11 2.32 15.40
N GLY A 100 1.08 2.84 14.76
CA GLY A 100 0.70 2.49 13.39
C GLY A 100 1.74 2.82 12.33
N THR A 101 2.66 3.75 12.60
CA THR A 101 3.74 4.08 11.65
C THR A 101 4.68 2.88 11.41
N ALA A 102 4.72 1.92 12.33
CA ALA A 102 5.46 0.67 12.12
C ALA A 102 4.93 -0.11 10.90
N TYR A 103 3.63 -0.06 10.65
CA TYR A 103 3.04 -0.71 9.46
C TYR A 103 3.47 -0.04 8.16
N ASP A 104 3.60 1.29 8.16
CA ASP A 104 4.12 2.03 7.00
C ASP A 104 5.55 1.60 6.69
N LEU A 105 6.35 1.38 7.73
CA LEU A 105 7.72 0.88 7.58
C LEU A 105 7.75 -0.53 6.97
N ILE A 106 6.85 -1.42 7.42
CA ILE A 106 6.72 -2.77 6.84
C ILE A 106 6.35 -2.68 5.35
N ILE A 107 5.41 -1.82 5.00
CA ILE A 107 5.01 -1.60 3.61
C ILE A 107 6.18 -1.07 2.78
N ALA A 108 6.92 -0.10 3.32
CA ALA A 108 8.10 0.45 2.67
C ALA A 108 9.17 -0.63 2.43
N HIS A 109 9.40 -1.50 3.40
CA HIS A 109 10.33 -2.62 3.23
C HIS A 109 9.90 -3.58 2.12
N CYS A 110 8.59 -3.80 1.96
CA CYS A 110 8.08 -4.59 0.83
C CYS A 110 8.40 -3.93 -0.51
N ALA A 111 8.21 -2.60 -0.60
CA ALA A 111 8.52 -1.86 -1.82
C ALA A 111 10.02 -1.93 -2.17
N LEU A 112 10.89 -1.81 -1.16
CA LEU A 112 12.34 -1.92 -1.35
C LEU A 112 12.75 -3.35 -1.72
N LYS A 113 12.15 -4.36 -1.10
CA LYS A 113 12.38 -5.78 -1.44
C LYS A 113 12.05 -6.06 -2.91
N ALA A 114 10.96 -5.49 -3.39
CA ALA A 114 10.55 -5.60 -4.79
C ALA A 114 11.39 -4.76 -5.75
N LYS A 115 12.28 -3.92 -5.22
CA LYS A 115 13.08 -2.96 -6.00
C LYS A 115 12.21 -2.05 -6.86
N ALA A 116 11.09 -1.60 -6.31
CA ALA A 116 10.18 -0.70 -6.99
C ALA A 116 10.86 0.63 -7.33
N GLN A 117 10.73 1.06 -8.57
CA GLN A 117 11.28 2.34 -9.01
C GLN A 117 10.49 3.52 -8.44
N THR A 118 9.17 3.37 -8.36
CA THR A 118 8.26 4.39 -7.85
C THR A 118 7.34 3.76 -6.80
N ILE A 119 7.18 4.46 -5.68
CA ILE A 119 6.23 4.11 -4.61
C ILE A 119 5.11 5.14 -4.68
N TYR A 120 3.92 4.70 -5.04
CA TYR A 120 2.74 5.57 -5.12
C TYR A 120 1.98 5.56 -3.80
N SER A 121 1.78 6.74 -3.23
CA SER A 121 1.05 6.92 -1.98
C SER A 121 0.46 8.32 -1.90
N TRP A 122 -0.70 8.43 -1.25
CA TRP A 122 -1.26 9.71 -0.83
C TRP A 122 -0.76 10.13 0.56
N ASN A 123 -0.15 9.20 1.31
CA ASN A 123 0.40 9.45 2.65
C ASN A 123 1.87 9.88 2.58
N VAL A 124 2.16 10.88 1.78
CA VAL A 124 3.54 11.34 1.50
C VAL A 124 4.29 11.72 2.78
N LYS A 125 3.62 12.42 3.71
CA LYS A 125 4.26 12.84 4.97
C LYS A 125 4.74 11.66 5.81
N HIS A 126 3.96 10.58 5.85
CA HIS A 126 4.31 9.38 6.61
C HIS A 126 5.51 8.66 5.98
N PHE A 127 5.48 8.46 4.67
CA PHE A 127 6.54 7.72 3.97
C PHE A 127 7.84 8.52 3.85
N ASN A 128 7.79 9.84 3.77
CA ASN A 128 9.00 10.67 3.72
C ASN A 128 9.90 10.51 4.94
N ARG A 129 9.35 10.08 6.07
CA ARG A 129 10.09 9.87 7.32
C ARG A 129 10.83 8.55 7.37
N LEU A 130 10.61 7.65 6.40
CA LEU A 130 11.08 6.27 6.44
C LEU A 130 12.44 6.07 5.78
N GLY A 131 13.17 7.15 5.52
CA GLY A 131 14.51 7.12 4.97
C GLY A 131 14.58 7.56 3.51
N GLU A 132 15.78 7.90 3.06
CA GLU A 132 16.02 8.47 1.73
C GLU A 132 15.69 7.47 0.61
N ASN A 133 15.95 6.19 0.81
CA ASN A 133 15.65 5.16 -0.18
C ASN A 133 14.14 5.06 -0.49
N VAL A 134 13.30 5.37 0.48
CA VAL A 134 11.85 5.43 0.31
C VAL A 134 11.44 6.78 -0.25
N ALA A 135 11.90 7.86 0.38
CA ALA A 135 11.53 9.24 0.02
C ALA A 135 11.84 9.58 -1.44
N SER A 136 13.01 9.14 -1.93
CA SER A 136 13.44 9.43 -3.31
C SER A 136 12.54 8.77 -4.36
N ARG A 137 11.83 7.70 -4.01
CA ARG A 137 10.95 6.93 -4.91
C ARG A 137 9.49 7.33 -4.81
N LEU A 138 9.15 8.13 -3.81
CA LEU A 138 7.77 8.45 -3.48
C LEU A 138 7.14 9.41 -4.49
N ARG A 139 5.94 9.08 -4.94
CA ARG A 139 5.14 9.90 -5.86
C ARG A 139 3.66 9.79 -5.52
N GLN A 140 2.93 10.83 -5.82
CA GLN A 140 1.46 10.76 -5.85
C GLN A 140 1.02 10.27 -7.23
N PRO A 141 -0.09 9.53 -7.31
CA PRO A 141 -0.66 9.11 -8.58
C PRO A 141 -0.97 10.25 -9.54
#